data_15e8c15921c4c0eab06007c1ec61d685
#
_entry.id   15e8c15921c4c0eab06007c1ec61d685
#
_cell.length_a   1.000
_cell.length_b   1.000
_cell.length_c   1.000
_cell.angle_alpha   90.00
_cell.angle_beta   90.00
_cell.angle_gamma   90.00
#
_symmetry.space_group_name_H-M   'P 1'
#
loop_
_entity.id
_entity.type
_entity.pdbx_description
1 polymer ?
#
loop_
_entity_poly.entity_id
_entity_poly.type
_entity_poly.pdbx_seq_one_letter_code
_entity_poly.pdbx_strand_id
1 'polypeptide(L)'
;MSNMKQYVDDILDLVSKRDPDQSHFKNTVSEVLTSVVPLLEKHPEYKEHKILERMIEPDRIISFRVPWVDDKGEIQVNRGFRVQMSSTLGPYKGGLRFHPSVTLDILKFLAFEQVFKNALTGLPIGGGKGGSDFDPHGRSDNEVMKFCQSFMTELYRHIGPNVDVPAGDIGVGGREIGYLFGQYKRIRDSYDAGVLTGKRTDYWGSLARTEATGYGLLYFVQDMLAAKGIDLASKTIVVSGAGNVATYAIEKAQEFGAKVVTCSDSNGYIYDPDGIDLAALKEIKEVRRARIKEYADTHPNAEYHEGCSGVWSVKCDIALPCATQSEINLDSAKLLVANGVQAVGEGANMPSTLDAIAYFQSHKVLFAPAKAANAGGVAVSALEMSQNSERRQWTFEKVDKRLRKIMSHIYRDAKKNAELYADPDDLVAGANITAFSKVADVMLAHGLV
;
A
#
# COMPACT_ATOMS: atom_id res chain seq x y z
N MET A 1 -23.68 7.76 -24.92
CA MET A 1 -22.40 7.48 -24.28
C MET A 1 -21.31 8.26 -24.98
N SER A 2 -20.35 8.85 -24.30
CA SER A 2 -19.23 9.50 -24.98
C SER A 2 -18.38 8.45 -25.72
N ASN A 3 -17.69 8.86 -26.78
CA ASN A 3 -16.80 7.99 -27.58
C ASN A 3 -15.68 7.38 -26.68
N MET A 4 -15.27 8.09 -25.62
CA MET A 4 -14.22 7.61 -24.70
C MET A 4 -14.77 6.62 -23.67
N LYS A 5 -16.02 6.77 -23.23
CA LYS A 5 -16.66 5.76 -22.38
C LYS A 5 -16.78 4.42 -23.12
N GLN A 6 -17.23 4.45 -24.39
CA GLN A 6 -17.30 3.23 -25.21
C GLN A 6 -15.91 2.60 -25.40
N TYR A 7 -14.86 3.41 -25.59
CA TYR A 7 -13.49 2.92 -25.68
C TYR A 7 -13.05 2.20 -24.41
N VAL A 8 -13.36 2.77 -23.23
CA VAL A 8 -13.07 2.10 -21.94
C VAL A 8 -13.85 0.79 -21.81
N ASP A 9 -15.14 0.77 -22.18
CA ASP A 9 -15.96 -0.44 -22.16
C ASP A 9 -15.38 -1.54 -23.09
N ASP A 10 -14.90 -1.18 -24.28
CA ASP A 10 -14.23 -2.09 -25.21
C ASP A 10 -12.93 -2.67 -24.61
N ILE A 11 -12.17 -1.88 -23.84
CA ILE A 11 -10.98 -2.36 -23.12
C ILE A 11 -11.34 -3.33 -22.01
N LEU A 12 -12.40 -3.06 -21.23
CA LEU A 12 -12.87 -3.97 -20.18
C LEU A 12 -13.36 -5.30 -20.75
N ASP A 13 -14.00 -5.26 -21.92
CA ASP A 13 -14.37 -6.47 -22.67
C ASP A 13 -13.13 -7.23 -23.15
N LEU A 14 -12.09 -6.53 -23.60
CA LEU A 14 -10.83 -7.14 -23.99
C LEU A 14 -10.16 -7.86 -22.81
N VAL A 15 -10.09 -7.21 -21.64
CA VAL A 15 -9.57 -7.84 -20.40
C VAL A 15 -10.38 -9.09 -20.06
N SER A 16 -11.72 -9.00 -20.13
CA SER A 16 -12.61 -10.13 -19.82
C SER A 16 -12.41 -11.33 -20.75
N LYS A 17 -12.08 -11.07 -22.02
CA LYS A 17 -11.84 -12.12 -23.03
C LYS A 17 -10.44 -12.75 -22.87
N ARG A 18 -9.43 -11.96 -22.51
CA ARG A 18 -8.04 -12.43 -22.36
C ARG A 18 -7.81 -13.14 -21.02
N ASP A 19 -8.43 -12.65 -19.97
CA ASP A 19 -8.23 -13.08 -18.59
C ASP A 19 -9.58 -13.46 -17.93
N PRO A 20 -10.31 -14.48 -18.46
CA PRO A 20 -11.68 -14.79 -18.01
C PRO A 20 -11.75 -15.18 -16.52
N ASP A 21 -10.70 -15.79 -15.97
CA ASP A 21 -10.62 -16.26 -14.60
C ASP A 21 -9.96 -15.26 -13.63
N GLN A 22 -9.67 -14.03 -14.08
CA GLN A 22 -8.97 -13.01 -13.30
C GLN A 22 -9.91 -11.88 -12.86
N SER A 23 -10.85 -12.21 -11.98
CA SER A 23 -11.89 -11.27 -11.54
C SER A 23 -11.35 -10.07 -10.75
N HIS A 24 -10.33 -10.28 -9.91
CA HIS A 24 -9.71 -9.20 -9.14
C HIS A 24 -9.01 -8.20 -10.06
N PHE A 25 -8.26 -8.69 -11.05
CA PHE A 25 -7.60 -7.84 -12.02
C PHE A 25 -8.62 -7.03 -12.83
N LYS A 26 -9.67 -7.68 -13.36
CA LYS A 26 -10.74 -7.01 -14.10
C LYS A 26 -11.42 -5.90 -13.31
N ASN A 27 -11.76 -6.16 -12.05
CA ASN A 27 -12.42 -5.18 -11.18
C ASN A 27 -11.53 -3.95 -10.94
N THR A 28 -10.23 -4.18 -10.68
CA THR A 28 -9.27 -3.10 -10.46
C THR A 28 -9.04 -2.26 -11.73
N VAL A 29 -8.92 -2.90 -12.90
CA VAL A 29 -8.83 -2.19 -14.18
C VAL A 29 -10.08 -1.35 -14.41
N SER A 30 -11.28 -1.91 -14.15
CA SER A 30 -12.55 -1.20 -14.29
C SER A 30 -12.62 0.06 -13.41
N GLU A 31 -12.23 -0.05 -12.14
CA GLU A 31 -12.20 1.08 -11.21
C GLU A 31 -11.32 2.22 -11.72
N VAL A 32 -10.08 1.89 -12.10
CA VAL A 32 -9.12 2.90 -12.57
C VAL A 32 -9.57 3.51 -13.91
N LEU A 33 -9.87 2.69 -14.91
CA LEU A 33 -10.17 3.21 -16.25
C LEU A 33 -11.47 4.00 -16.30
N THR A 34 -12.47 3.64 -15.49
CA THR A 34 -13.71 4.42 -15.38
C THR A 34 -13.44 5.82 -14.83
N SER A 35 -12.57 5.94 -13.84
CA SER A 35 -12.22 7.22 -13.20
C SER A 35 -11.44 8.17 -14.10
N VAL A 36 -10.75 7.66 -15.13
CA VAL A 36 -9.93 8.50 -16.04
C VAL A 36 -10.65 8.91 -17.34
N VAL A 37 -11.91 8.51 -17.54
CA VAL A 37 -12.69 8.89 -18.74
C VAL A 37 -12.68 10.41 -19.00
N PRO A 38 -12.88 11.30 -17.99
CA PRO A 38 -12.87 12.75 -18.24
C PRO A 38 -11.51 13.28 -18.73
N LEU A 39 -10.40 12.63 -18.31
CA LEU A 39 -9.07 12.93 -18.83
C LEU A 39 -8.94 12.50 -20.30
N LEU A 40 -9.38 11.28 -20.64
CA LEU A 40 -9.31 10.74 -22.00
C LEU A 40 -10.08 11.59 -23.01
N GLU A 41 -11.18 12.20 -22.59
CA GLU A 41 -11.97 13.12 -23.45
C GLU A 41 -11.20 14.36 -23.86
N LYS A 42 -10.24 14.80 -23.04
CA LYS A 42 -9.38 15.95 -23.31
C LYS A 42 -8.05 15.58 -23.99
N HIS A 43 -7.71 14.28 -23.98
CA HIS A 43 -6.44 13.73 -24.47
C HIS A 43 -6.68 12.58 -25.47
N PRO A 44 -7.19 12.86 -26.68
CA PRO A 44 -7.48 11.83 -27.69
C PRO A 44 -6.23 11.05 -28.14
N GLU A 45 -5.04 11.65 -28.01
CA GLU A 45 -3.75 11.04 -28.32
C GLU A 45 -3.50 9.74 -27.53
N TYR A 46 -4.05 9.60 -26.33
CA TYR A 46 -3.91 8.35 -25.56
C TYR A 46 -4.60 7.17 -26.24
N LYS A 47 -5.76 7.40 -26.88
CA LYS A 47 -6.46 6.40 -27.68
C LYS A 47 -5.72 6.09 -28.98
N GLU A 48 -5.23 7.12 -29.68
CA GLU A 48 -4.50 6.98 -30.96
C GLU A 48 -3.23 6.10 -30.76
N HIS A 49 -2.54 6.24 -29.62
CA HIS A 49 -1.33 5.50 -29.29
C HIS A 49 -1.57 4.22 -28.48
N LYS A 50 -2.83 3.78 -28.35
CA LYS A 50 -3.21 2.54 -27.68
C LYS A 50 -2.69 2.44 -26.22
N ILE A 51 -2.73 3.56 -25.50
CA ILE A 51 -2.18 3.63 -24.14
C ILE A 51 -2.89 2.66 -23.19
N LEU A 52 -4.23 2.56 -23.26
CA LEU A 52 -4.97 1.65 -22.38
C LEU A 52 -4.65 0.19 -22.67
N GLU A 53 -4.64 -0.21 -23.95
CA GLU A 53 -4.32 -1.57 -24.38
C GLU A 53 -2.92 -2.01 -23.92
N ARG A 54 -1.96 -1.08 -23.93
CA ARG A 54 -0.59 -1.34 -23.49
C ARG A 54 -0.48 -1.37 -21.95
N MET A 55 -1.23 -0.51 -21.27
CA MET A 55 -1.17 -0.37 -19.81
C MET A 55 -1.78 -1.56 -19.06
N ILE A 56 -2.80 -2.21 -19.63
CA ILE A 56 -3.44 -3.38 -19.02
C ILE A 56 -2.62 -4.68 -19.17
N GLU A 57 -1.62 -4.69 -20.06
CA GLU A 57 -0.75 -5.86 -20.24
C GLU A 57 0.55 -5.67 -19.46
N PRO A 58 0.95 -6.65 -18.62
CA PRO A 58 2.27 -6.64 -18.01
C PRO A 58 3.39 -6.69 -19.05
N ASP A 59 4.49 -5.97 -18.83
CA ASP A 59 5.70 -6.12 -19.66
C ASP A 59 6.16 -7.57 -19.68
N ARG A 60 6.07 -8.29 -18.55
CA ARG A 60 6.27 -9.74 -18.46
C ARG A 60 5.76 -10.34 -17.16
N ILE A 61 5.46 -11.64 -17.22
CA ILE A 61 5.12 -12.48 -16.06
C ILE A 61 6.13 -13.61 -15.99
N ILE A 62 6.75 -13.78 -14.82
CA ILE A 62 7.67 -14.88 -14.51
C ILE A 62 6.96 -15.80 -13.52
N SER A 63 6.82 -17.07 -13.90
CA SER A 63 6.25 -18.13 -13.04
C SER A 63 7.27 -19.26 -12.94
N PHE A 64 7.54 -19.73 -11.73
CA PHE A 64 8.53 -20.74 -11.47
C PHE A 64 8.13 -21.65 -10.30
N ARG A 65 8.73 -22.84 -10.28
CA ARG A 65 8.58 -23.83 -9.21
C ARG A 65 9.61 -23.55 -8.11
N VAL A 66 9.17 -23.66 -6.86
CA VAL A 66 10.01 -23.46 -5.66
C VAL A 66 10.04 -24.77 -4.84
N PRO A 67 10.97 -25.71 -5.12
CA PRO A 67 11.13 -26.90 -4.30
C PRO A 67 12.02 -26.59 -3.08
N TRP A 68 11.65 -27.10 -1.91
CA TRP A 68 12.43 -26.96 -0.70
C TRP A 68 12.19 -28.15 0.25
N VAL A 69 13.02 -28.31 1.27
CA VAL A 69 12.93 -29.43 2.22
C VAL A 69 12.56 -28.91 3.60
N ASP A 70 11.50 -29.43 4.19
CA ASP A 70 11.08 -29.06 5.53
C ASP A 70 11.97 -29.66 6.64
N ASP A 71 11.64 -29.39 7.89
CA ASP A 71 12.43 -29.87 9.04
C ASP A 71 12.25 -31.38 9.29
N LYS A 72 11.26 -32.01 8.68
CA LYS A 72 11.09 -33.49 8.70
C LYS A 72 11.88 -34.20 7.61
N GLY A 73 12.50 -33.44 6.70
CA GLY A 73 13.20 -33.97 5.55
C GLY A 73 12.30 -34.26 4.34
N GLU A 74 11.06 -33.80 4.37
CA GLU A 74 10.10 -33.97 3.27
C GLU A 74 10.24 -32.89 2.22
N ILE A 75 10.09 -33.26 0.94
CA ILE A 75 10.15 -32.32 -0.18
C ILE A 75 8.81 -31.59 -0.29
N GLN A 76 8.87 -30.27 -0.25
CA GLN A 76 7.76 -29.38 -0.46
C GLN A 76 7.93 -28.66 -1.81
N VAL A 77 6.80 -28.33 -2.47
CA VAL A 77 6.82 -27.62 -3.77
C VAL A 77 5.78 -26.50 -3.75
N ASN A 78 6.24 -25.28 -3.90
CA ASN A 78 5.39 -24.11 -4.02
C ASN A 78 5.51 -23.48 -5.41
N ARG A 79 4.60 -22.55 -5.72
CA ARG A 79 4.65 -21.70 -6.91
C ARG A 79 5.28 -20.36 -6.55
N GLY A 80 6.19 -19.89 -7.39
CA GLY A 80 6.72 -18.54 -7.34
C GLY A 80 6.28 -17.72 -8.53
N PHE A 81 6.02 -16.41 -8.31
CA PHE A 81 5.61 -15.48 -9.35
C PHE A 81 6.30 -14.13 -9.19
N ARG A 82 6.58 -13.49 -10.33
CA ARG A 82 6.89 -12.05 -10.42
C ARG A 82 6.19 -11.45 -11.61
N VAL A 83 5.30 -10.49 -11.37
CA VAL A 83 4.64 -9.68 -12.39
C VAL A 83 5.40 -8.36 -12.49
N GLN A 84 6.08 -8.17 -13.60
CA GLN A 84 6.73 -6.93 -14.01
C GLN A 84 5.71 -6.17 -14.86
N MET A 85 4.94 -5.27 -14.21
CA MET A 85 3.76 -4.68 -14.83
C MET A 85 4.13 -3.55 -15.77
N SER A 86 4.96 -2.61 -15.33
CA SER A 86 5.41 -1.48 -16.13
C SER A 86 6.71 -0.89 -15.61
N SER A 87 7.66 -0.71 -16.49
CA SER A 87 8.93 0.01 -16.24
C SER A 87 8.95 1.43 -16.81
N THR A 88 7.79 1.96 -17.19
CA THR A 88 7.68 3.27 -17.84
C THR A 88 8.33 4.40 -17.01
N LEU A 89 8.13 4.43 -15.69
CA LEU A 89 8.67 5.47 -14.83
C LEU A 89 10.00 5.10 -14.15
N GLY A 90 10.49 3.88 -14.32
CA GLY A 90 11.73 3.39 -13.70
C GLY A 90 11.71 1.89 -13.46
N PRO A 91 12.69 1.33 -12.73
CA PRO A 91 12.74 -0.10 -12.41
C PRO A 91 11.43 -0.58 -11.82
N TYR A 92 11.01 -1.81 -12.16
CA TYR A 92 9.83 -2.40 -11.53
C TYR A 92 9.99 -2.39 -10.01
N LYS A 93 8.94 -2.01 -9.29
CA LYS A 93 8.98 -1.86 -7.84
C LYS A 93 7.69 -2.37 -7.23
N GLY A 94 7.80 -3.23 -6.22
CA GLY A 94 6.67 -3.72 -5.43
C GLY A 94 7.02 -4.94 -4.61
N GLY A 95 6.17 -5.26 -3.63
CA GLY A 95 6.41 -6.27 -2.62
C GLY A 95 6.35 -7.70 -3.13
N LEU A 96 6.93 -8.60 -2.35
CA LEU A 96 6.72 -10.05 -2.42
C LEU A 96 5.75 -10.45 -1.31
N ARG A 97 4.72 -11.22 -1.65
CA ARG A 97 3.72 -11.75 -0.70
C ARG A 97 3.90 -13.25 -0.56
N PHE A 98 4.08 -13.74 0.67
CA PHE A 98 4.05 -15.16 0.98
C PHE A 98 2.80 -15.48 1.78
N HIS A 99 1.82 -16.08 1.10
CA HIS A 99 0.53 -16.40 1.70
C HIS A 99 -0.19 -17.45 0.86
N PRO A 100 -0.91 -18.42 1.47
CA PRO A 100 -1.63 -19.49 0.72
C PRO A 100 -2.61 -18.99 -0.34
N SER A 101 -3.17 -17.80 -0.18
CA SER A 101 -4.10 -17.22 -1.14
C SER A 101 -3.45 -16.65 -2.40
N VAL A 102 -2.12 -16.62 -2.50
CA VAL A 102 -1.43 -16.02 -3.64
C VAL A 102 -1.73 -16.80 -4.93
N THR A 103 -2.29 -16.08 -5.89
CA THR A 103 -2.54 -16.54 -7.25
C THR A 103 -2.02 -15.52 -8.25
N LEU A 104 -1.94 -15.87 -9.52
CA LEU A 104 -1.53 -14.94 -10.56
C LEU A 104 -2.51 -13.75 -10.69
N ASP A 105 -3.81 -13.99 -10.57
CA ASP A 105 -4.85 -12.94 -10.58
C ASP A 105 -4.58 -11.89 -9.49
N ILE A 106 -4.37 -12.36 -8.25
CA ILE A 106 -4.07 -11.47 -7.11
C ILE A 106 -2.79 -10.67 -7.35
N LEU A 107 -1.74 -11.28 -7.86
CA LEU A 107 -0.48 -10.58 -8.10
C LEU A 107 -0.56 -9.63 -9.30
N LYS A 108 -1.33 -9.96 -10.32
CA LYS A 108 -1.54 -9.10 -11.50
C LYS A 108 -2.31 -7.84 -11.13
N PHE A 109 -3.42 -7.97 -10.36
CA PHE A 109 -4.14 -6.78 -9.92
C PHE A 109 -3.30 -5.91 -8.98
N LEU A 110 -2.58 -6.51 -8.04
CA LEU A 110 -1.69 -5.77 -7.13
C LEU A 110 -0.53 -5.08 -7.87
N ALA A 111 -0.01 -5.71 -8.94
CA ALA A 111 1.03 -5.10 -9.76
C ALA A 111 0.50 -3.91 -10.56
N PHE A 112 -0.71 -4.01 -11.09
CA PHE A 112 -1.40 -2.92 -11.79
C PHE A 112 -1.63 -1.72 -10.87
N GLU A 113 -2.20 -1.94 -9.68
CA GLU A 113 -2.37 -0.87 -8.68
C GLU A 113 -1.03 -0.25 -8.26
N GLN A 114 0.02 -1.08 -8.16
CA GLN A 114 1.34 -0.62 -7.78
C GLN A 114 1.93 0.38 -8.77
N VAL A 115 1.63 0.26 -10.08
CA VAL A 115 2.04 1.25 -11.09
C VAL A 115 1.51 2.63 -10.73
N PHE A 116 0.22 2.74 -10.44
CA PHE A 116 -0.42 4.02 -10.10
C PHE A 116 0.05 4.57 -8.76
N LYS A 117 0.12 3.72 -7.75
CA LYS A 117 0.63 4.10 -6.43
C LYS A 117 2.06 4.65 -6.50
N ASN A 118 2.93 3.99 -7.25
CA ASN A 118 4.31 4.43 -7.43
C ASN A 118 4.40 5.74 -8.22
N ALA A 119 3.60 5.89 -9.27
CA ALA A 119 3.53 7.11 -10.08
C ALA A 119 3.15 8.35 -9.24
N LEU A 120 2.27 8.20 -8.25
CA LEU A 120 1.89 9.29 -7.35
C LEU A 120 3.09 9.87 -6.59
N THR A 121 4.06 9.03 -6.21
CA THR A 121 5.22 9.49 -5.45
C THR A 121 6.11 10.48 -6.20
N GLY A 122 6.03 10.52 -7.54
CA GLY A 122 6.92 11.31 -8.39
C GLY A 122 8.38 10.85 -8.39
N LEU A 123 8.63 9.64 -7.86
CA LEU A 123 9.97 9.03 -7.82
C LEU A 123 10.17 8.10 -9.03
N PRO A 124 11.42 7.89 -9.49
CA PRO A 124 11.70 7.11 -10.69
C PRO A 124 11.60 5.60 -10.42
N ILE A 125 10.38 5.12 -10.23
CA ILE A 125 10.06 3.71 -9.98
C ILE A 125 8.83 3.29 -10.79
N GLY A 126 8.92 2.14 -11.43
CA GLY A 126 7.83 1.47 -12.11
C GLY A 126 6.96 0.65 -11.16
N GLY A 127 6.18 -0.28 -11.71
CA GLY A 127 5.28 -1.14 -10.91
C GLY A 127 5.51 -2.63 -11.16
N GLY A 128 5.50 -3.39 -10.08
CA GLY A 128 5.56 -4.85 -10.13
C GLY A 128 5.09 -5.46 -8.82
N LYS A 129 4.81 -6.75 -8.85
CA LYS A 129 4.39 -7.53 -7.68
C LYS A 129 4.83 -8.98 -7.82
N GLY A 130 5.15 -9.61 -6.72
CA GLY A 130 5.50 -11.02 -6.73
C GLY A 130 5.07 -11.74 -5.46
N GLY A 131 5.35 -13.02 -5.42
CA GLY A 131 5.04 -13.82 -4.24
C GLY A 131 4.95 -15.31 -4.50
N SER A 132 4.44 -16.00 -3.51
CA SER A 132 4.25 -17.45 -3.50
C SER A 132 3.06 -17.84 -2.64
N ASP A 133 2.48 -19.00 -2.94
CA ASP A 133 1.49 -19.69 -2.11
C ASP A 133 2.09 -20.31 -0.83
N PHE A 134 3.33 -20.05 -0.54
CA PHE A 134 4.01 -20.46 0.69
C PHE A 134 3.44 -19.72 1.91
N ASP A 135 3.13 -20.45 2.98
CA ASP A 135 2.72 -19.88 4.27
C ASP A 135 3.88 -19.91 5.26
N PRO A 136 4.45 -18.75 5.66
CA PRO A 136 5.50 -18.68 6.65
C PRO A 136 5.02 -18.86 8.10
N HIS A 137 3.69 -18.82 8.35
CA HIS A 137 3.15 -18.96 9.70
C HIS A 137 3.38 -20.37 10.25
N GLY A 138 3.89 -20.45 11.48
CA GLY A 138 4.17 -21.73 12.13
C GLY A 138 5.37 -22.49 11.58
N ARG A 139 6.10 -21.93 10.60
CA ARG A 139 7.33 -22.49 10.08
C ARG A 139 8.54 -22.06 10.91
N SER A 140 9.51 -22.96 11.01
CA SER A 140 10.80 -22.64 11.64
C SER A 140 11.60 -21.63 10.81
N ASP A 141 12.55 -20.93 11.42
CA ASP A 141 13.46 -20.04 10.71
C ASP A 141 14.28 -20.79 9.63
N ASN A 142 14.62 -22.06 9.89
CA ASN A 142 15.32 -22.91 8.95
C ASN A 142 14.46 -23.24 7.72
N GLU A 143 13.19 -23.58 7.90
CA GLU A 143 12.24 -23.83 6.81
C GLU A 143 12.05 -22.57 5.95
N VAL A 144 11.80 -21.41 6.59
CA VAL A 144 11.64 -20.12 5.89
C VAL A 144 12.92 -19.74 5.14
N MET A 145 14.09 -19.95 5.72
CA MET A 145 15.38 -19.70 5.06
C MET A 145 15.54 -20.59 3.82
N LYS A 146 15.31 -21.89 3.92
CA LYS A 146 15.40 -22.83 2.79
C LYS A 146 14.44 -22.45 1.66
N PHE A 147 13.19 -22.09 2.03
CA PHE A 147 12.22 -21.61 1.04
C PHE A 147 12.70 -20.33 0.35
N CYS A 148 13.13 -19.30 1.09
CA CYS A 148 13.63 -18.05 0.54
C CYS A 148 14.82 -18.26 -0.37
N GLN A 149 15.75 -19.16 -0.02
CA GLN A 149 16.90 -19.50 -0.85
C GLN A 149 16.48 -20.14 -2.16
N SER A 150 15.56 -21.10 -2.13
CA SER A 150 15.02 -21.73 -3.34
C SER A 150 14.27 -20.70 -4.22
N PHE A 151 13.40 -19.88 -3.63
CA PHE A 151 12.67 -18.83 -4.33
C PHE A 151 13.63 -17.84 -5.03
N MET A 152 14.66 -17.36 -4.34
CA MET A 152 15.64 -16.44 -4.91
C MET A 152 16.52 -17.08 -5.99
N THR A 153 16.78 -18.37 -5.91
CA THR A 153 17.55 -19.10 -6.93
C THR A 153 16.89 -19.05 -8.32
N GLU A 154 15.57 -18.92 -8.37
CA GLU A 154 14.85 -18.69 -9.63
C GLU A 154 14.70 -17.19 -9.95
N LEU A 155 14.37 -16.38 -8.95
CA LEU A 155 14.05 -14.97 -9.15
C LEU A 155 15.27 -14.11 -9.53
N TYR A 156 16.48 -14.43 -9.06
CA TYR A 156 17.66 -13.56 -9.19
C TYR A 156 18.00 -13.15 -10.63
N ARG A 157 17.61 -13.95 -11.62
CA ARG A 157 17.87 -13.69 -13.06
C ARG A 157 17.07 -12.49 -13.58
N HIS A 158 16.00 -12.13 -12.88
CA HIS A 158 14.98 -11.19 -13.34
C HIS A 158 14.95 -9.90 -12.54
N ILE A 159 15.78 -9.80 -11.49
CA ILE A 159 15.82 -8.64 -10.59
C ILE A 159 17.20 -8.00 -10.54
N GLY A 160 17.24 -6.77 -10.09
CA GLY A 160 18.47 -6.00 -9.95
C GLY A 160 18.17 -4.54 -9.61
N PRO A 161 19.15 -3.79 -9.08
CA PRO A 161 18.96 -2.41 -8.63
C PRO A 161 18.36 -1.46 -9.69
N ASN A 162 18.64 -1.72 -10.96
CA ASN A 162 18.21 -0.90 -12.10
C ASN A 162 17.19 -1.63 -13.01
N VAL A 163 16.69 -2.79 -12.62
CA VAL A 163 15.76 -3.60 -13.41
C VAL A 163 14.44 -3.79 -12.67
N ASP A 164 14.51 -4.46 -11.53
CA ASP A 164 13.36 -4.81 -10.70
C ASP A 164 13.80 -4.92 -9.25
N VAL A 165 13.17 -4.18 -8.37
CA VAL A 165 13.53 -4.07 -6.96
C VAL A 165 12.36 -4.51 -6.08
N PRO A 166 12.26 -5.81 -5.72
CA PRO A 166 11.27 -6.29 -4.79
C PRO A 166 11.41 -5.71 -3.38
N ALA A 167 10.31 -5.77 -2.62
CA ALA A 167 10.24 -5.36 -1.22
C ALA A 167 9.44 -6.37 -0.39
N GLY A 168 9.27 -6.10 0.90
CA GLY A 168 8.36 -6.85 1.76
C GLY A 168 6.89 -6.56 1.49
N ASP A 169 6.04 -7.51 1.84
CA ASP A 169 4.58 -7.45 1.85
C ASP A 169 4.06 -8.50 2.87
N ILE A 170 2.80 -8.90 2.83
CA ILE A 170 2.25 -9.95 3.71
C ILE A 170 3.14 -11.20 3.68
N GLY A 171 3.54 -11.69 4.85
CA GLY A 171 4.40 -12.86 5.01
C GLY A 171 5.88 -12.65 4.63
N VAL A 172 6.27 -11.42 4.27
CA VAL A 172 7.66 -11.07 3.93
C VAL A 172 8.10 -9.83 4.69
N GLY A 173 8.74 -10.04 5.80
CA GLY A 173 9.33 -9.01 6.66
C GLY A 173 10.85 -8.94 6.55
N GLY A 174 11.49 -8.28 7.53
CA GLY A 174 12.95 -8.13 7.55
C GLY A 174 13.72 -9.44 7.61
N ARG A 175 13.15 -10.52 8.19
CA ARG A 175 13.71 -11.86 8.22
C ARG A 175 13.79 -12.46 6.80
N GLU A 176 12.68 -12.50 6.10
CA GLU A 176 12.57 -13.02 4.74
C GLU A 176 13.42 -12.21 3.77
N ILE A 177 13.38 -10.89 3.85
CA ILE A 177 14.23 -9.99 3.05
C ILE A 177 15.72 -10.31 3.29
N GLY A 178 16.11 -10.58 4.53
CA GLY A 178 17.48 -10.97 4.86
C GLY A 178 17.91 -12.27 4.18
N TYR A 179 17.07 -13.30 4.24
CA TYR A 179 17.35 -14.59 3.59
C TYR A 179 17.40 -14.48 2.06
N LEU A 180 16.46 -13.73 1.47
CA LEU A 180 16.43 -13.44 0.04
C LEU A 180 17.68 -12.68 -0.41
N PHE A 181 18.08 -11.63 0.32
CA PHE A 181 19.26 -10.83 0.02
C PHE A 181 20.56 -11.65 0.14
N GLY A 182 20.68 -12.45 1.20
CA GLY A 182 21.85 -13.33 1.40
C GLY A 182 22.05 -14.33 0.26
N GLN A 183 20.95 -14.93 -0.23
CA GLN A 183 20.98 -15.86 -1.35
C GLN A 183 21.30 -15.15 -2.68
N TYR A 184 20.72 -13.97 -2.94
CA TYR A 184 21.04 -13.17 -4.12
C TYR A 184 22.54 -12.83 -4.15
N LYS A 185 23.06 -12.29 -3.03
CA LYS A 185 24.49 -11.96 -2.89
C LYS A 185 25.38 -13.18 -3.18
N ARG A 186 25.02 -14.36 -2.65
CA ARG A 186 25.78 -15.60 -2.86
C ARG A 186 25.83 -16.03 -4.32
N ILE A 187 24.68 -15.96 -5.03
CA ILE A 187 24.59 -16.40 -6.44
C ILE A 187 25.28 -15.40 -7.37
N ARG A 188 25.11 -14.10 -7.12
CA ARG A 188 25.64 -13.03 -7.97
C ARG A 188 27.12 -12.75 -7.73
N ASP A 189 27.67 -13.21 -6.62
CA ASP A 189 29.01 -12.85 -6.14
C ASP A 189 29.22 -11.32 -6.11
N SER A 190 28.18 -10.59 -5.75
CA SER A 190 28.12 -9.13 -5.76
C SER A 190 27.30 -8.60 -4.60
N TYR A 191 27.72 -7.49 -4.02
CA TYR A 191 26.98 -6.78 -2.97
C TYR A 191 26.12 -5.67 -3.57
N ASP A 192 25.01 -6.05 -4.22
CA ASP A 192 24.05 -5.12 -4.83
C ASP A 192 23.04 -4.65 -3.78
N ALA A 193 23.42 -3.69 -2.92
CA ALA A 193 22.59 -3.23 -1.80
C ALA A 193 21.19 -2.80 -2.23
N GLY A 194 21.04 -2.28 -3.45
CA GLY A 194 19.78 -1.79 -3.99
C GLY A 194 18.85 -2.83 -4.61
N VAL A 195 19.21 -4.13 -4.60
CA VAL A 195 18.39 -5.17 -5.25
C VAL A 195 17.05 -5.42 -4.56
N LEU A 196 16.96 -5.20 -3.25
CA LEU A 196 15.78 -5.35 -2.43
C LEU A 196 15.63 -4.14 -1.50
N THR A 197 14.42 -3.75 -1.18
CA THR A 197 14.12 -2.78 -0.12
C THR A 197 13.35 -3.39 1.04
N GLY A 198 13.28 -2.67 2.16
CA GLY A 198 12.77 -3.22 3.42
C GLY A 198 13.82 -4.03 4.18
N LYS A 199 15.09 -3.80 3.87
CA LYS A 199 16.23 -4.37 4.60
C LYS A 199 16.28 -3.79 6.02
N ARG A 200 16.89 -4.54 6.94
CA ARG A 200 17.23 -4.01 8.25
C ARG A 200 18.31 -2.93 8.11
N THR A 201 18.36 -2.03 9.08
CA THR A 201 19.28 -0.89 9.08
C THR A 201 20.75 -1.28 9.19
N ASP A 202 21.04 -2.46 9.75
CA ASP A 202 22.40 -3.01 9.88
C ASP A 202 23.01 -3.50 8.56
N TYR A 203 22.20 -3.64 7.49
CA TYR A 203 22.68 -3.93 6.14
C TYR A 203 22.01 -3.06 5.05
N TRP A 204 22.04 -1.75 5.27
CA TRP A 204 21.66 -0.70 4.33
C TRP A 204 20.16 -0.50 4.10
N GLY A 205 19.31 -0.92 5.04
CA GLY A 205 17.92 -0.47 5.10
C GLY A 205 17.80 1.00 5.48
N SER A 206 16.70 1.64 5.10
CA SER A 206 16.44 3.03 5.45
C SER A 206 15.84 3.17 6.84
N LEU A 207 16.29 4.17 7.60
CA LEU A 207 15.57 4.68 8.76
C LEU A 207 14.21 5.23 8.32
N ALA A 208 13.28 5.37 9.24
CA ALA A 208 11.89 5.81 9.02
C ALA A 208 11.07 4.92 8.08
N ARG A 209 11.56 3.71 7.69
CA ARG A 209 10.79 2.82 6.80
C ARG A 209 9.61 2.17 7.51
N THR A 210 9.77 1.80 8.76
CA THR A 210 8.73 1.18 9.58
C THR A 210 7.58 2.16 9.83
N GLU A 211 7.90 3.40 10.10
CA GLU A 211 7.00 4.50 10.40
C GLU A 211 6.29 5.05 9.15
N ALA A 212 6.92 4.89 7.99
CA ALA A 212 6.62 5.63 6.77
C ALA A 212 5.17 5.59 6.31
N THR A 213 4.47 4.47 6.46
CA THR A 213 3.07 4.36 6.02
C THR A 213 2.14 5.13 6.94
N GLY A 214 2.28 4.93 8.26
CA GLY A 214 1.49 5.66 9.28
C GLY A 214 1.77 7.16 9.26
N TYR A 215 3.05 7.55 9.21
CA TYR A 215 3.44 8.96 9.11
C TYR A 215 2.93 9.61 7.83
N GLY A 216 3.10 8.93 6.70
CA GLY A 216 2.62 9.40 5.40
C GLY A 216 1.11 9.62 5.37
N LEU A 217 0.36 8.70 5.97
CA LEU A 217 -1.09 8.83 6.12
C LEU A 217 -1.45 10.13 6.84
N LEU A 218 -0.83 10.41 7.98
CA LEU A 218 -1.13 11.61 8.75
C LEU A 218 -0.68 12.89 8.04
N TYR A 219 0.41 12.85 7.28
CA TYR A 219 0.83 13.99 6.45
C TYR A 219 -0.21 14.31 5.37
N PHE A 220 -0.72 13.30 4.69
CA PHE A 220 -1.76 13.47 3.68
C PHE A 220 -3.07 13.98 4.29
N VAL A 221 -3.52 13.39 5.38
CA VAL A 221 -4.75 13.77 6.09
C VAL A 221 -4.64 15.19 6.62
N GLN A 222 -3.50 15.59 7.19
CA GLN A 222 -3.26 16.95 7.66
C GLN A 222 -3.39 17.98 6.54
N ASP A 223 -2.79 17.72 5.37
CA ASP A 223 -2.89 18.63 4.23
C ASP A 223 -4.33 18.72 3.69
N MET A 224 -5.06 17.58 3.67
CA MET A 224 -6.47 17.53 3.27
C MET A 224 -7.37 18.34 4.21
N LEU A 225 -7.18 18.23 5.52
CA LEU A 225 -7.93 18.99 6.53
C LEU A 225 -7.58 20.49 6.48
N ALA A 226 -6.29 20.82 6.39
CA ALA A 226 -5.82 22.19 6.32
C ALA A 226 -6.39 22.95 5.12
N ALA A 227 -6.57 22.29 3.97
CA ALA A 227 -7.22 22.90 2.81
C ALA A 227 -8.69 23.27 3.02
N LYS A 228 -9.32 22.75 4.06
CA LYS A 228 -10.69 23.08 4.50
C LYS A 228 -10.70 23.98 5.77
N GLY A 229 -9.54 24.44 6.21
CA GLY A 229 -9.41 25.24 7.44
C GLY A 229 -9.65 24.44 8.72
N ILE A 230 -9.54 23.10 8.66
CA ILE A 230 -9.72 22.22 9.81
C ILE A 230 -8.35 21.91 10.40
N ASP A 231 -8.16 22.19 11.69
CA ASP A 231 -6.96 21.81 12.41
C ASP A 231 -7.07 20.37 12.91
N LEU A 232 -5.99 19.60 12.74
CA LEU A 232 -5.88 18.24 13.25
C LEU A 232 -5.73 18.21 14.78
N ALA A 233 -5.12 19.25 15.35
CA ALA A 233 -5.00 19.38 16.80
C ALA A 233 -6.36 19.36 17.49
N SER A 234 -6.44 18.69 18.62
CA SER A 234 -7.67 18.51 19.41
C SER A 234 -8.77 17.64 18.77
N LYS A 235 -8.52 17.04 17.59
CA LYS A 235 -9.47 16.10 16.99
C LYS A 235 -9.44 14.75 17.68
N THR A 236 -10.61 14.13 17.80
CA THR A 236 -10.74 12.74 18.25
C THR A 236 -10.62 11.82 17.06
N ILE A 237 -9.67 10.88 17.13
CA ILE A 237 -9.36 9.94 16.05
C ILE A 237 -9.64 8.51 16.50
N VAL A 238 -10.31 7.76 15.63
CA VAL A 238 -10.49 6.32 15.73
C VAL A 238 -9.54 5.63 14.74
N VAL A 239 -8.72 4.69 15.23
CA VAL A 239 -7.78 3.89 14.44
C VAL A 239 -8.14 2.42 14.59
N SER A 240 -8.20 1.69 13.48
CA SER A 240 -8.22 0.23 13.49
C SER A 240 -6.83 -0.35 13.33
N GLY A 241 -6.62 -1.56 13.86
CA GLY A 241 -5.32 -2.22 13.83
C GLY A 241 -4.43 -1.86 15.01
N ALA A 242 -3.38 -2.66 15.17
CA ALA A 242 -2.28 -2.47 16.13
C ALA A 242 -0.96 -2.99 15.53
N GLY A 243 -0.86 -3.02 14.20
CA GLY A 243 0.37 -3.30 13.46
C GLY A 243 1.12 -2.01 13.13
N ASN A 244 2.18 -2.09 12.33
CA ASN A 244 3.03 -0.95 12.01
C ASN A 244 2.26 0.27 11.52
N VAL A 245 1.32 0.11 10.59
CA VAL A 245 0.57 1.25 10.03
C VAL A 245 -0.21 1.96 11.13
N ALA A 246 -0.97 1.21 11.93
CA ALA A 246 -1.78 1.75 13.02
C ALA A 246 -0.92 2.39 14.12
N THR A 247 0.11 1.68 14.61
CA THR A 247 0.99 2.16 15.68
C THR A 247 1.63 3.50 15.32
N TYR A 248 2.17 3.62 14.11
CA TYR A 248 2.81 4.86 13.68
C TYR A 248 1.85 5.92 13.16
N ALA A 249 0.63 5.57 12.79
CA ALA A 249 -0.44 6.54 12.60
C ALA A 249 -0.88 7.16 13.93
N ILE A 250 -1.01 6.36 15.01
CA ILE A 250 -1.29 6.83 16.36
C ILE A 250 -0.18 7.78 16.83
N GLU A 251 1.08 7.37 16.70
CA GLU A 251 2.24 8.19 17.09
C GLU A 251 2.20 9.57 16.42
N LYS A 252 2.07 9.60 15.10
CA LYS A 252 2.08 10.86 14.36
C LYS A 252 0.84 11.71 14.62
N ALA A 253 -0.33 11.10 14.83
CA ALA A 253 -1.54 11.81 15.20
C ALA A 253 -1.38 12.52 16.57
N GLN A 254 -0.82 11.83 17.56
CA GLN A 254 -0.55 12.38 18.88
C GLN A 254 0.52 13.50 18.83
N GLU A 255 1.56 13.35 18.01
CA GLU A 255 2.53 14.43 17.77
C GLU A 255 1.87 15.70 17.21
N PHE A 256 0.82 15.55 16.40
CA PHE A 256 0.03 16.67 15.87
C PHE A 256 -1.02 17.21 16.85
N GLY A 257 -1.05 16.69 18.08
CA GLY A 257 -1.97 17.15 19.13
C GLY A 257 -3.38 16.57 19.03
N ALA A 258 -3.59 15.54 18.22
CA ALA A 258 -4.86 14.83 18.16
C ALA A 258 -4.96 13.78 19.28
N LYS A 259 -6.19 13.44 19.67
CA LYS A 259 -6.49 12.40 20.64
C LYS A 259 -6.92 11.12 19.92
N VAL A 260 -6.10 10.08 19.97
CA VAL A 260 -6.45 8.77 19.41
C VAL A 260 -7.06 7.92 20.52
N VAL A 261 -8.31 7.47 20.34
CA VAL A 261 -9.08 6.79 21.39
C VAL A 261 -9.26 5.30 21.18
N THR A 262 -8.79 4.74 20.06
CA THR A 262 -8.93 3.30 19.78
C THR A 262 -7.69 2.69 19.13
N CYS A 263 -7.52 1.39 19.34
CA CYS A 263 -6.74 0.48 18.50
C CYS A 263 -7.47 -0.87 18.44
N SER A 264 -7.16 -1.72 17.45
CA SER A 264 -7.83 -3.02 17.32
C SER A 264 -6.88 -4.13 16.88
N ASP A 265 -7.22 -5.37 17.15
CA ASP A 265 -6.63 -6.56 16.53
C ASP A 265 -7.73 -7.49 16.00
N SER A 266 -7.37 -8.68 15.53
CA SER A 266 -8.36 -9.61 14.94
C SER A 266 -9.43 -10.10 15.92
N ASN A 267 -9.23 -9.95 17.23
CA ASN A 267 -10.15 -10.46 18.25
C ASN A 267 -11.08 -9.36 18.79
N GLY A 268 -10.64 -8.10 18.78
CA GLY A 268 -11.43 -7.01 19.35
C GLY A 268 -10.77 -5.66 19.21
N TYR A 269 -11.31 -4.67 19.91
CA TYR A 269 -10.75 -3.33 19.96
C TYR A 269 -10.71 -2.78 21.39
N ILE A 270 -9.78 -1.85 21.61
CA ILE A 270 -9.71 -1.01 22.81
C ILE A 270 -10.39 0.32 22.51
N TYR A 271 -11.21 0.77 23.43
CA TYR A 271 -11.63 2.16 23.55
C TYR A 271 -11.07 2.75 24.83
N ASP A 272 -10.25 3.79 24.69
CA ASP A 272 -9.66 4.52 25.82
C ASP A 272 -10.06 6.00 25.71
N PRO A 273 -10.98 6.49 26.56
CA PRO A 273 -11.43 7.88 26.51
C PRO A 273 -10.33 8.88 26.89
N ASP A 274 -9.28 8.45 27.59
CA ASP A 274 -8.13 9.29 27.94
C ASP A 274 -7.13 9.43 26.79
N GLY A 275 -7.22 8.54 25.81
CA GLY A 275 -6.34 8.41 24.64
C GLY A 275 -5.35 7.26 24.79
N ILE A 276 -5.09 6.57 23.68
CA ILE A 276 -4.21 5.41 23.65
C ILE A 276 -2.81 5.76 24.15
N ASP A 277 -2.33 5.06 25.16
CA ASP A 277 -0.93 5.06 25.60
C ASP A 277 -0.08 4.29 24.56
N LEU A 278 0.63 5.05 23.75
CA LEU A 278 1.46 4.50 22.67
C LEU A 278 2.60 3.62 23.22
N ALA A 279 3.18 3.97 24.37
CA ALA A 279 4.28 3.20 24.96
C ALA A 279 3.79 1.81 25.40
N ALA A 280 2.63 1.76 26.06
CA ALA A 280 1.99 0.51 26.44
C ALA A 280 1.60 -0.33 25.20
N LEU A 281 1.04 0.30 24.16
CA LEU A 281 0.71 -0.39 22.92
C LEU A 281 1.95 -1.00 22.24
N LYS A 282 3.04 -0.25 22.13
CA LYS A 282 4.32 -0.75 21.57
C LYS A 282 4.89 -1.89 22.41
N GLU A 283 4.88 -1.78 23.72
CA GLU A 283 5.33 -2.85 24.62
C GLU A 283 4.54 -4.15 24.39
N ILE A 284 3.21 -4.06 24.30
CA ILE A 284 2.34 -5.22 24.05
C ILE A 284 2.61 -5.83 22.67
N LYS A 285 2.67 -5.00 21.62
CA LYS A 285 2.70 -5.48 20.23
C LYS A 285 4.09 -5.80 19.70
N GLU A 286 5.07 -4.95 19.98
CA GLU A 286 6.41 -5.07 19.39
C GLU A 286 7.34 -5.90 20.26
N VAL A 287 7.27 -5.76 21.59
CA VAL A 287 8.14 -6.46 22.53
C VAL A 287 7.56 -7.81 22.91
N ARG A 288 6.37 -7.82 23.54
CA ARG A 288 5.74 -9.05 24.03
C ARG A 288 4.99 -9.85 22.98
N ARG A 289 4.67 -9.23 21.82
CA ARG A 289 3.89 -9.83 20.73
C ARG A 289 2.55 -10.43 21.21
N ALA A 290 1.96 -9.78 22.19
CA ALA A 290 0.73 -10.20 22.85
C ALA A 290 -0.52 -9.61 22.16
N ARG A 291 -1.71 -9.92 22.68
CA ARG A 291 -2.98 -9.36 22.23
C ARG A 291 -3.26 -8.03 22.92
N ILE A 292 -3.94 -7.12 22.21
CA ILE A 292 -4.27 -5.80 22.78
C ILE A 292 -5.20 -5.86 23.99
N LYS A 293 -5.89 -6.97 24.22
CA LYS A 293 -6.74 -7.17 25.40
C LYS A 293 -5.99 -6.87 26.70
N GLU A 294 -4.69 -7.16 26.75
CA GLU A 294 -3.84 -6.90 27.92
C GLU A 294 -3.67 -5.40 28.23
N TYR A 295 -3.98 -4.53 27.29
CA TYR A 295 -3.95 -3.08 27.50
C TYR A 295 -4.92 -2.64 28.59
N ALA A 296 -6.15 -3.19 28.60
CA ALA A 296 -7.16 -2.88 29.58
C ALA A 296 -6.77 -3.33 31.02
N ASP A 297 -5.88 -4.29 31.19
CA ASP A 297 -5.42 -4.75 32.50
C ASP A 297 -4.62 -3.67 33.26
N THR A 298 -4.03 -2.73 32.53
CA THR A 298 -3.17 -1.65 33.08
C THR A 298 -3.77 -0.24 32.94
N HIS A 299 -4.87 -0.10 32.20
CA HIS A 299 -5.53 1.18 31.93
C HIS A 299 -7.00 1.12 32.40
N PRO A 300 -7.31 1.54 33.63
CA PRO A 300 -8.60 1.31 34.27
C PRO A 300 -9.79 2.01 33.59
N ASN A 301 -9.54 3.06 32.79
CA ASN A 301 -10.56 3.77 32.04
C ASN A 301 -10.74 3.20 30.61
N ALA A 302 -9.84 2.31 30.18
CA ALA A 302 -9.91 1.66 28.88
C ALA A 302 -10.84 0.45 28.94
N GLU A 303 -11.62 0.30 27.87
CA GLU A 303 -12.56 -0.82 27.68
C GLU A 303 -12.09 -1.71 26.55
N TYR A 304 -12.07 -3.02 26.76
CA TYR A 304 -11.87 -4.00 25.70
C TYR A 304 -13.22 -4.55 25.23
N HIS A 305 -13.46 -4.49 23.94
CA HIS A 305 -14.65 -5.03 23.30
C HIS A 305 -14.27 -6.16 22.32
N GLU A 306 -15.02 -7.26 22.38
CA GLU A 306 -14.85 -8.36 21.42
C GLU A 306 -15.44 -7.98 20.04
N GLY A 307 -14.79 -8.43 18.97
CA GLY A 307 -15.18 -8.10 17.59
C GLY A 307 -14.59 -6.78 17.11
N CYS A 308 -13.65 -6.87 16.16
CA CYS A 308 -12.88 -5.71 15.68
C CYS A 308 -13.73 -4.66 14.93
N SER A 309 -14.83 -5.05 14.27
CA SER A 309 -15.69 -4.14 13.50
C SER A 309 -16.45 -3.12 14.36
N GLY A 310 -16.61 -3.38 15.66
CA GLY A 310 -17.24 -2.46 16.60
C GLY A 310 -16.49 -1.12 16.76
N VAL A 311 -15.22 -1.06 16.39
CA VAL A 311 -14.40 0.15 16.46
C VAL A 311 -15.05 1.34 15.71
N TRP A 312 -15.80 1.09 14.63
CA TRP A 312 -16.45 2.11 13.83
C TRP A 312 -17.72 2.69 14.44
N SER A 313 -18.20 2.15 15.56
CA SER A 313 -19.31 2.72 16.36
C SER A 313 -18.84 3.82 17.32
N VAL A 314 -17.55 3.92 17.59
CA VAL A 314 -16.97 4.94 18.47
C VAL A 314 -17.04 6.31 17.81
N LYS A 315 -17.57 7.30 18.53
CA LYS A 315 -17.68 8.67 18.03
C LYS A 315 -16.31 9.28 17.81
N CYS A 316 -16.10 9.86 16.63
CA CYS A 316 -14.83 10.49 16.26
C CYS A 316 -15.00 11.62 15.22
N ASP A 317 -14.01 12.49 15.13
CA ASP A 317 -13.87 13.46 14.04
C ASP A 317 -13.23 12.83 12.81
N ILE A 318 -12.28 11.89 13.00
CA ILE A 318 -11.49 11.30 11.94
C ILE A 318 -11.42 9.80 12.16
N ALA A 319 -11.62 9.00 11.08
CA ALA A 319 -11.46 7.57 11.09
C ALA A 319 -10.28 7.15 10.22
N LEU A 320 -9.37 6.34 10.77
CA LEU A 320 -8.18 5.83 10.10
C LEU A 320 -8.20 4.30 10.06
N PRO A 321 -8.75 3.69 9.01
CA PRO A 321 -8.71 2.24 8.83
C PRO A 321 -7.27 1.81 8.46
N CYS A 322 -6.60 1.15 9.42
CA CYS A 322 -5.19 0.75 9.32
C CYS A 322 -4.96 -0.76 9.50
N ALA A 323 -6.02 -1.58 9.52
CA ALA A 323 -5.93 -3.00 9.79
C ALA A 323 -5.95 -3.85 8.51
N THR A 324 -7.12 -4.01 7.89
CA THR A 324 -7.32 -4.98 6.82
C THR A 324 -8.19 -4.46 5.68
N GLN A 325 -8.14 -5.18 4.56
CA GLN A 325 -9.02 -4.94 3.42
C GLN A 325 -10.50 -5.11 3.82
N SER A 326 -11.36 -4.26 3.25
CA SER A 326 -12.83 -4.31 3.40
C SER A 326 -13.34 -4.26 4.85
N GLU A 327 -12.61 -3.61 5.74
CA GLU A 327 -13.00 -3.47 7.15
C GLU A 327 -14.09 -2.40 7.39
N ILE A 328 -14.25 -1.44 6.49
CA ILE A 328 -15.36 -0.47 6.48
C ILE A 328 -16.32 -0.85 5.35
N ASN A 329 -17.45 -1.42 5.70
CA ASN A 329 -18.56 -1.66 4.79
C ASN A 329 -19.58 -0.50 4.86
N LEU A 330 -20.68 -0.58 4.08
CA LEU A 330 -21.70 0.45 4.04
C LEU A 330 -22.33 0.73 5.42
N ASP A 331 -22.55 -0.29 6.24
CA ASP A 331 -23.17 -0.11 7.56
C ASP A 331 -22.21 0.60 8.52
N SER A 332 -20.93 0.25 8.52
CA SER A 332 -19.88 0.99 9.24
C SER A 332 -19.79 2.45 8.78
N ALA A 333 -19.87 2.68 7.46
CA ALA A 333 -19.87 4.05 6.92
C ALA A 333 -21.05 4.87 7.38
N LYS A 334 -22.26 4.28 7.42
CA LYS A 334 -23.47 4.93 7.97
C LYS A 334 -23.31 5.30 9.44
N LEU A 335 -22.72 4.42 10.25
CA LEU A 335 -22.45 4.68 11.66
C LEU A 335 -21.47 5.85 11.84
N LEU A 336 -20.36 5.85 11.10
CA LEU A 336 -19.37 6.93 11.15
C LEU A 336 -19.98 8.28 10.77
N VAL A 337 -20.78 8.33 9.70
CA VAL A 337 -21.45 9.56 9.26
C VAL A 337 -22.50 10.02 10.30
N ALA A 338 -23.29 9.10 10.84
CA ALA A 338 -24.26 9.41 11.89
C ALA A 338 -23.59 9.95 13.16
N ASN A 339 -22.39 9.49 13.48
CA ASN A 339 -21.56 9.96 14.59
C ASN A 339 -20.80 11.26 14.30
N GLY A 340 -20.93 11.82 13.08
CA GLY A 340 -20.39 13.12 12.71
C GLY A 340 -18.93 13.10 12.24
N VAL A 341 -18.45 11.98 11.69
CA VAL A 341 -17.09 11.90 11.12
C VAL A 341 -16.88 12.96 10.03
N GLN A 342 -15.78 13.70 10.10
CA GLN A 342 -15.42 14.76 9.16
C GLN A 342 -14.50 14.26 8.05
N ALA A 343 -13.64 13.29 8.37
CA ALA A 343 -12.69 12.74 7.44
C ALA A 343 -12.43 11.23 7.67
N VAL A 344 -12.16 10.53 6.57
CA VAL A 344 -11.66 9.14 6.57
C VAL A 344 -10.34 9.11 5.82
N GLY A 345 -9.29 8.52 6.42
CA GLY A 345 -7.98 8.36 5.80
C GLY A 345 -7.53 6.92 5.77
N GLU A 346 -7.36 6.35 4.60
CA GLU A 346 -7.06 4.93 4.41
C GLU A 346 -5.58 4.60 4.59
N GLY A 347 -5.23 3.97 5.71
CA GLY A 347 -3.87 3.47 5.99
C GLY A 347 -3.63 2.06 5.45
N ALA A 348 -4.61 1.16 5.55
CA ALA A 348 -4.56 -0.17 4.96
C ALA A 348 -4.77 -0.10 3.43
N ASN A 349 -4.57 -1.22 2.73
CA ASN A 349 -4.91 -1.30 1.31
C ASN A 349 -6.40 -1.65 1.16
N MET A 350 -7.15 -0.82 0.43
CA MET A 350 -8.58 -1.00 0.15
C MET A 350 -9.42 -1.35 1.41
N PRO A 351 -9.31 -0.58 2.50
CA PRO A 351 -10.01 -0.91 3.72
C PRO A 351 -11.52 -0.60 3.66
N SER A 352 -11.95 0.32 2.77
CA SER A 352 -13.35 0.65 2.55
C SER A 352 -13.90 -0.02 1.30
N THR A 353 -15.13 -0.51 1.37
CA THR A 353 -15.85 -1.01 0.19
C THR A 353 -16.29 0.14 -0.72
N LEU A 354 -16.51 -0.12 -2.01
CA LEU A 354 -16.87 0.92 -2.98
C LEU A 354 -18.18 1.65 -2.62
N ASP A 355 -19.15 0.95 -2.08
CA ASP A 355 -20.40 1.53 -1.60
C ASP A 355 -20.21 2.39 -0.33
N ALA A 356 -19.28 2.02 0.56
CA ALA A 356 -18.87 2.86 1.68
C ALA A 356 -18.20 4.15 1.20
N ILE A 357 -17.29 4.07 0.24
CA ILE A 357 -16.63 5.25 -0.36
C ILE A 357 -17.67 6.18 -0.99
N ALA A 358 -18.57 5.65 -1.81
CA ALA A 358 -19.64 6.42 -2.43
C ALA A 358 -20.55 7.09 -1.38
N TYR A 359 -20.82 6.39 -0.27
CA TYR A 359 -21.60 6.92 0.83
C TYR A 359 -20.89 8.10 1.52
N PHE A 360 -19.60 7.99 1.83
CA PHE A 360 -18.81 9.09 2.38
C PHE A 360 -18.80 10.31 1.45
N GLN A 361 -18.56 10.11 0.18
CA GLN A 361 -18.53 11.19 -0.82
C GLN A 361 -19.92 11.90 -0.92
N SER A 362 -21.01 11.13 -0.95
CA SER A 362 -22.38 11.70 -1.01
C SER A 362 -22.76 12.53 0.24
N HIS A 363 -22.13 12.24 1.39
CA HIS A 363 -22.31 12.95 2.64
C HIS A 363 -21.22 14.00 2.93
N LYS A 364 -20.39 14.32 1.93
CA LYS A 364 -19.33 15.33 2.01
C LYS A 364 -18.30 15.07 3.12
N VAL A 365 -18.10 13.81 3.48
CA VAL A 365 -16.97 13.40 4.32
C VAL A 365 -15.70 13.48 3.48
N LEU A 366 -14.67 14.12 4.00
CA LEU A 366 -13.37 14.18 3.34
C LEU A 366 -12.74 12.78 3.28
N PHE A 367 -12.34 12.35 2.09
CA PHE A 367 -11.87 10.98 1.89
C PHE A 367 -10.47 10.94 1.29
N ALA A 368 -9.52 10.39 2.04
CA ALA A 368 -8.14 10.18 1.60
C ALA A 368 -7.95 8.73 1.12
N PRO A 369 -7.91 8.47 -0.20
CA PRO A 369 -7.89 7.11 -0.75
C PRO A 369 -6.56 6.41 -0.49
N ALA A 370 -6.61 5.10 -0.26
CA ALA A 370 -5.48 4.25 0.12
C ALA A 370 -4.23 4.44 -0.75
N LYS A 371 -4.40 4.38 -2.09
CA LYS A 371 -3.25 4.47 -3.02
C LYS A 371 -2.47 5.78 -2.91
N ALA A 372 -3.12 6.86 -2.45
CA ALA A 372 -2.48 8.15 -2.21
C ALA A 372 -2.04 8.29 -0.74
N ALA A 373 -2.95 8.04 0.21
CA ALA A 373 -2.73 8.27 1.63
C ALA A 373 -1.68 7.33 2.25
N ASN A 374 -1.63 6.06 1.82
CA ASN A 374 -0.68 5.08 2.33
C ASN A 374 0.60 4.93 1.48
N ALA A 375 0.85 5.82 0.52
CA ALA A 375 2.03 5.78 -0.35
C ALA A 375 3.36 6.02 0.38
N GLY A 376 3.32 6.44 1.65
CA GLY A 376 4.53 6.70 2.44
C GLY A 376 5.50 5.52 2.49
N GLY A 377 4.98 4.30 2.63
CA GLY A 377 5.81 3.10 2.67
C GLY A 377 6.61 2.87 1.40
N VAL A 378 6.00 2.99 0.22
CA VAL A 378 6.71 2.85 -1.06
C VAL A 378 7.61 4.06 -1.34
N ALA A 379 7.22 5.26 -0.92
CA ALA A 379 8.05 6.44 -1.03
C ALA A 379 9.38 6.26 -0.29
N VAL A 380 9.36 5.83 0.97
CA VAL A 380 10.60 5.56 1.72
C VAL A 380 11.36 4.36 1.15
N SER A 381 10.67 3.34 0.60
CA SER A 381 11.36 2.27 -0.12
C SER A 381 12.14 2.80 -1.35
N ALA A 382 11.60 3.75 -2.10
CA ALA A 382 12.33 4.39 -3.19
C ALA A 382 13.48 5.30 -2.69
N LEU A 383 13.29 5.96 -1.55
CA LEU A 383 14.39 6.69 -0.89
C LEU A 383 15.50 5.74 -0.39
N GLU A 384 15.15 4.50 0.03
CA GLU A 384 16.14 3.46 0.33
C GLU A 384 16.96 3.09 -0.91
N MET A 385 16.33 2.97 -2.08
CA MET A 385 17.05 2.74 -3.35
C MET A 385 18.04 3.89 -3.62
N SER A 386 17.64 5.14 -3.43
CA SER A 386 18.52 6.30 -3.61
C SER A 386 19.72 6.25 -2.66
N GLN A 387 19.49 5.95 -1.38
CA GLN A 387 20.55 5.80 -0.37
C GLN A 387 21.51 4.66 -0.73
N ASN A 388 20.98 3.53 -1.23
CA ASN A 388 21.79 2.39 -1.65
C ASN A 388 22.65 2.73 -2.87
N SER A 389 22.13 3.50 -3.83
CA SER A 389 22.88 3.97 -5.00
C SER A 389 24.00 4.95 -4.62
N GLU A 390 23.76 5.82 -3.65
CA GLU A 390 24.75 6.73 -3.09
C GLU A 390 25.77 6.02 -2.17
N ARG A 391 25.50 4.77 -1.75
CA ARG A 391 26.21 4.03 -0.68
C ARG A 391 26.26 4.83 0.63
N ARG A 392 25.13 5.45 1.01
CA ARG A 392 24.96 6.27 2.21
C ARG A 392 23.69 5.93 2.94
N GLN A 393 23.69 6.05 4.24
CA GLN A 393 22.52 6.02 5.07
C GLN A 393 22.16 7.44 5.50
N TRP A 394 20.92 7.85 5.29
CA TRP A 394 20.43 9.15 5.72
C TRP A 394 19.90 9.06 7.15
N THR A 395 19.91 10.21 7.87
CA THR A 395 19.31 10.28 9.20
C THR A 395 17.79 10.15 9.10
N PHE A 396 17.18 9.80 10.22
CA PHE A 396 15.71 9.68 10.33
C PHE A 396 15.02 10.99 9.88
N GLU A 397 15.48 12.13 10.39
CA GLU A 397 14.91 13.44 10.10
C GLU A 397 15.03 13.81 8.61
N LYS A 398 16.13 13.42 7.97
CA LYS A 398 16.30 13.66 6.53
C LYS A 398 15.31 12.83 5.71
N VAL A 399 15.08 11.57 6.08
CA VAL A 399 14.12 10.70 5.42
C VAL A 399 12.70 11.21 5.66
N ASP A 400 12.34 11.50 6.91
CA ASP A 400 11.01 11.99 7.29
C ASP A 400 10.68 13.33 6.62
N LYS A 401 11.60 14.27 6.58
CA LYS A 401 11.42 15.55 5.85
C LYS A 401 11.13 15.33 4.36
N ARG A 402 11.80 14.34 3.72
CA ARG A 402 11.53 13.98 2.34
C ARG A 402 10.17 13.31 2.17
N LEU A 403 9.83 12.40 3.08
CA LEU A 403 8.52 11.74 3.14
C LEU A 403 7.41 12.79 3.24
N ARG A 404 7.50 13.73 4.18
CA ARG A 404 6.53 14.82 4.32
C ARG A 404 6.33 15.58 3.01
N LYS A 405 7.44 15.95 2.35
CA LYS A 405 7.39 16.68 1.06
C LYS A 405 6.70 15.83 -0.03
N ILE A 406 6.99 14.53 -0.12
CA ILE A 406 6.39 13.64 -1.10
C ILE A 406 4.88 13.54 -0.86
N MET A 407 4.44 13.31 0.38
CA MET A 407 3.02 13.18 0.70
C MET A 407 2.24 14.47 0.42
N SER A 408 2.83 15.63 0.72
CA SER A 408 2.24 16.93 0.35
C SER A 408 2.12 17.14 -1.16
N HIS A 409 3.09 16.64 -1.95
CA HIS A 409 2.99 16.68 -3.42
C HIS A 409 1.87 15.76 -3.91
N ILE A 410 1.76 14.54 -3.37
CA ILE A 410 0.70 13.59 -3.73
C ILE A 410 -0.67 14.23 -3.50
N TYR A 411 -0.89 14.85 -2.33
CA TYR A 411 -2.15 15.53 -2.02
C TYR A 411 -2.44 16.66 -3.02
N ARG A 412 -1.48 17.57 -3.25
CA ARG A 412 -1.66 18.72 -4.15
C ARG A 412 -1.95 18.32 -5.59
N ASP A 413 -1.22 17.32 -6.11
CA ASP A 413 -1.41 16.82 -7.46
C ASP A 413 -2.80 16.15 -7.60
N ALA A 414 -3.20 15.31 -6.63
CA ALA A 414 -4.51 14.68 -6.62
C ALA A 414 -5.65 15.72 -6.52
N LYS A 415 -5.51 16.72 -5.64
CA LYS A 415 -6.48 17.80 -5.51
C LYS A 415 -6.61 18.62 -6.80
N LYS A 416 -5.48 19.00 -7.41
CA LYS A 416 -5.46 19.73 -8.69
C LYS A 416 -6.18 18.96 -9.81
N ASN A 417 -5.93 17.66 -9.93
CA ASN A 417 -6.57 16.86 -10.98
C ASN A 417 -8.04 16.56 -10.68
N ALA A 418 -8.44 16.45 -9.41
CA ALA A 418 -9.86 16.43 -9.03
C ALA A 418 -10.58 17.71 -9.49
N GLU A 419 -10.01 18.89 -9.24
CA GLU A 419 -10.55 20.18 -9.66
C GLU A 419 -10.66 20.34 -11.20
N LEU A 420 -9.75 19.74 -11.96
CA LEU A 420 -9.73 19.87 -13.42
C LEU A 420 -10.66 18.88 -14.14
N TYR A 421 -10.90 17.70 -13.56
CA TYR A 421 -11.52 16.59 -14.28
C TYR A 421 -12.69 15.91 -13.54
N ALA A 422 -12.92 16.22 -12.25
CA ALA A 422 -13.93 15.58 -11.42
C ALA A 422 -14.56 16.58 -10.43
N ASP A 423 -15.19 16.08 -9.36
CA ASP A 423 -15.58 16.93 -8.21
C ASP A 423 -14.27 17.35 -7.49
N PRO A 424 -14.12 18.63 -7.11
CA PRO A 424 -12.94 19.12 -6.40
C PRO A 424 -12.58 18.37 -5.13
N ASP A 425 -13.52 17.68 -4.49
CA ASP A 425 -13.28 16.91 -3.28
C ASP A 425 -13.18 15.38 -3.54
N ASP A 426 -13.29 14.96 -4.79
CA ASP A 426 -13.07 13.57 -5.19
C ASP A 426 -11.59 13.26 -5.37
N LEU A 427 -10.89 13.03 -4.26
CA LEU A 427 -9.47 12.65 -4.28
C LEU A 427 -9.24 11.23 -4.80
N VAL A 428 -10.27 10.37 -4.90
CA VAL A 428 -10.17 9.05 -5.52
C VAL A 428 -9.93 9.22 -7.02
N ALA A 429 -10.80 9.96 -7.71
CA ALA A 429 -10.64 10.30 -9.12
C ALA A 429 -9.35 11.11 -9.33
N GLY A 430 -9.10 12.11 -8.50
CA GLY A 430 -7.90 12.95 -8.59
C GLY A 430 -6.60 12.16 -8.51
N ALA A 431 -6.49 11.19 -7.60
CA ALA A 431 -5.32 10.33 -7.49
C ALA A 431 -5.16 9.40 -8.70
N ASN A 432 -6.24 8.76 -9.16
CA ASN A 432 -6.21 7.90 -10.35
C ASN A 432 -5.80 8.69 -11.60
N ILE A 433 -6.39 9.85 -11.84
CA ILE A 433 -6.07 10.73 -12.98
C ILE A 433 -4.61 11.21 -12.91
N THR A 434 -4.14 11.62 -11.73
CA THR A 434 -2.75 12.06 -11.52
C THR A 434 -1.76 10.95 -11.86
N ALA A 435 -2.00 9.74 -11.37
CA ALA A 435 -1.11 8.63 -11.61
C ALA A 435 -1.14 8.17 -13.06
N PHE A 436 -2.35 8.07 -13.65
CA PHE A 436 -2.55 7.67 -15.02
C PHE A 436 -1.85 8.63 -15.99
N SER A 437 -2.08 9.95 -15.87
CA SER A 437 -1.48 10.93 -16.78
C SER A 437 0.05 10.87 -16.74
N LYS A 438 0.66 10.75 -15.56
CA LYS A 438 2.13 10.62 -15.44
C LYS A 438 2.66 9.41 -16.20
N VAL A 439 1.99 8.27 -16.11
CA VAL A 439 2.40 7.04 -16.84
C VAL A 439 2.13 7.20 -18.34
N ALA A 440 0.95 7.65 -18.72
CA ALA A 440 0.54 7.81 -20.11
C ALA A 440 1.44 8.77 -20.90
N ASP A 441 1.77 9.94 -20.32
CA ASP A 441 2.64 10.94 -20.94
C ASP A 441 4.04 10.38 -21.21
N VAL A 442 4.59 9.62 -20.26
CA VAL A 442 5.92 9.01 -20.45
C VAL A 442 5.85 7.84 -21.44
N MET A 443 4.76 7.06 -21.47
CA MET A 443 4.55 6.05 -22.51
C MET A 443 4.49 6.68 -23.93
N LEU A 444 3.88 7.86 -24.08
CA LEU A 444 3.91 8.61 -25.32
C LEU A 444 5.33 9.06 -25.67
N ALA A 445 6.07 9.60 -24.71
CA ALA A 445 7.44 10.07 -24.90
C ALA A 445 8.41 8.94 -25.27
N HIS A 446 8.23 7.75 -24.72
CA HIS A 446 9.06 6.58 -25.04
C HIS A 446 8.71 5.93 -26.40
N GLY A 447 7.53 6.19 -26.94
CA GLY A 447 7.06 5.56 -28.18
C GLY A 447 6.60 4.12 -27.98
N LEU A 448 6.89 3.28 -28.98
CA LEU A 448 6.56 1.84 -28.96
C LEU A 448 7.79 1.03 -28.58
N VAL A 449 7.92 0.74 -27.31
CA VAL A 449 9.01 -0.05 -26.71
C VAL A 449 8.45 -1.27 -25.98
#